data_463cbb7c8774d78fd48bcc5dadbbf34d
#
_entry.id   463cbb7c8774d78fd48bcc5dadbbf34d
#
_cell.length_a   1.000
_cell.length_b   1.000
_cell.length_c   1.000
_cell.angle_alpha   90.00
_cell.angle_beta   90.00
_cell.angle_gamma   90.00
#
_symmetry.space_group_name_H-M   'P 1'
#
loop_
_entity.id
_entity.type
_entity.pdbx_description
1 polymer ?
#
loop_
_entity_poly.entity_id
_entity_poly.type
_entity_poly.pdbx_seq_one_letter_code
_entity_poly.pdbx_strand_id
1 'polypeptide(L)'
;MSRRRFLKLGSMAVAGLSTSNILPYRMQSAASANTPDNDTAVIMIWLPGGPPHMETYDMKPDAPSEWAGAFKPIHTNVPGIDVCEHLPLHAKIADKYTLIRSVAHNFADHGGGHKRFLTGRDPQSPVGFENDYPMVGSMVSKVRDRIKRGVPNYVCGTDGGRSHIDVYSFGSSYLGPSTHPFMVIGDPSMPGFKVQNLKPSPGTEERLPDRLALLSKLDRADPSHDITGQMSAMDYNRSRGLSLFATDDARKAFDLSSEPQGLRERYGMHPWGQRALLARRLVEAGASFVTMVMENPSY
;
A
#
# COMPACT_ATOMS: atom_id res chain seq x y z
N MET A 1 -17.65 -42.26 -29.60
CA MET A 1 -17.16 -41.82 -28.29
C MET A 1 -18.36 -41.47 -27.40
N SER A 2 -18.44 -42.00 -26.18
CA SER A 2 -19.57 -41.64 -25.31
C SER A 2 -19.37 -40.24 -24.72
N ARG A 3 -20.47 -39.51 -24.51
CA ARG A 3 -20.47 -38.16 -23.91
C ARG A 3 -19.65 -38.11 -22.59
N ARG A 4 -19.68 -39.20 -21.83
CA ARG A 4 -18.94 -39.35 -20.56
C ARG A 4 -17.42 -39.47 -20.76
N ARG A 5 -16.95 -40.08 -21.86
CA ARG A 5 -15.53 -40.13 -22.22
C ARG A 5 -15.04 -38.77 -22.74
N PHE A 6 -15.86 -38.04 -23.49
CA PHE A 6 -15.57 -36.71 -23.97
C PHE A 6 -15.42 -35.71 -22.81
N LEU A 7 -16.34 -35.76 -21.83
CA LEU A 7 -16.26 -34.92 -20.64
C LEU A 7 -15.04 -35.25 -19.76
N LYS A 8 -14.70 -36.54 -19.63
CA LYS A 8 -13.46 -36.92 -18.88
C LYS A 8 -12.20 -36.49 -19.59
N LEU A 9 -12.11 -36.59 -20.92
CA LEU A 9 -10.98 -36.09 -21.71
C LEU A 9 -10.91 -34.58 -21.69
N GLY A 10 -12.04 -33.87 -21.80
CA GLY A 10 -12.12 -32.42 -21.71
C GLY A 10 -11.72 -31.89 -20.33
N SER A 11 -12.19 -32.53 -19.25
CA SER A 11 -11.79 -32.14 -17.89
C SER A 11 -10.33 -32.42 -17.58
N MET A 12 -9.76 -33.48 -18.13
CA MET A 12 -8.32 -33.78 -18.00
C MET A 12 -7.46 -32.82 -18.85
N ALA A 13 -7.94 -32.40 -20.04
CA ALA A 13 -7.24 -31.43 -20.87
C ALA A 13 -7.27 -30.01 -20.22
N VAL A 14 -8.40 -29.60 -19.67
CA VAL A 14 -8.53 -28.35 -18.95
C VAL A 14 -7.72 -28.37 -17.63
N ALA A 15 -7.76 -29.48 -16.90
CA ALA A 15 -6.91 -29.67 -15.73
C ALA A 15 -5.43 -29.72 -16.10
N GLY A 16 -5.08 -30.36 -17.21
CA GLY A 16 -3.70 -30.41 -17.72
C GLY A 16 -3.18 -29.06 -18.17
N LEU A 17 -3.98 -28.27 -18.87
CA LEU A 17 -3.61 -26.91 -19.29
C LEU A 17 -3.50 -25.95 -18.09
N SER A 18 -4.39 -26.09 -17.10
CA SER A 18 -4.31 -25.28 -15.88
C SER A 18 -3.17 -25.72 -14.95
N THR A 19 -2.81 -27.03 -14.94
CA THR A 19 -1.73 -27.53 -14.09
C THR A 19 -0.35 -27.35 -14.74
N SER A 20 -0.23 -27.37 -16.07
CA SER A 20 1.07 -27.17 -16.74
C SER A 20 1.63 -25.75 -16.57
N ASN A 21 0.74 -24.74 -16.41
CA ASN A 21 1.14 -23.36 -16.18
C ASN A 21 1.07 -22.93 -14.71
N ILE A 22 0.27 -23.60 -13.89
CA ILE A 22 0.07 -23.24 -12.48
C ILE A 22 0.89 -24.16 -11.56
N LEU A 23 1.15 -25.41 -11.95
CA LEU A 23 1.94 -26.33 -11.13
C LEU A 23 3.38 -25.84 -10.88
N PRO A 24 4.14 -25.37 -11.88
CA PRO A 24 5.45 -24.75 -11.61
C PRO A 24 5.34 -23.53 -10.70
N TYR A 25 4.28 -22.72 -10.88
CA TYR A 25 4.04 -21.55 -10.05
C TYR A 25 3.63 -21.92 -8.61
N ARG A 26 2.80 -22.96 -8.45
CA ARG A 26 2.44 -23.50 -7.13
C ARG A 26 3.59 -24.28 -6.48
N MET A 27 4.38 -25.01 -7.25
CA MET A 27 5.58 -25.68 -6.72
C MET A 27 6.67 -24.66 -6.37
N GLN A 28 6.83 -23.61 -7.13
CA GLN A 28 7.70 -22.48 -6.79
C GLN A 28 7.18 -21.73 -5.55
N SER A 29 5.87 -21.52 -5.44
CA SER A 29 5.25 -20.94 -4.25
C SER A 29 5.32 -21.87 -3.03
N ALA A 30 5.22 -23.20 -3.22
CA ALA A 30 5.38 -24.19 -2.14
C ALA A 30 6.87 -24.38 -1.75
N ALA A 31 7.80 -24.32 -2.71
CA ALA A 31 9.24 -24.30 -2.46
C ALA A 31 9.64 -22.97 -1.78
N SER A 32 9.00 -21.85 -2.12
CA SER A 32 9.17 -20.57 -1.42
C SER A 32 8.56 -20.56 -0.02
N ALA A 33 7.59 -21.43 0.27
CA ALA A 33 7.02 -21.56 1.62
C ALA A 33 7.98 -22.24 2.61
N ASN A 34 9.01 -22.91 2.10
CA ASN A 34 10.11 -23.49 2.88
C ASN A 34 11.41 -22.66 2.82
N THR A 35 11.46 -21.57 2.05
CA THR A 35 12.50 -20.57 2.19
C THR A 35 12.21 -19.71 3.41
N PRO A 36 13.21 -19.39 4.23
CA PRO A 36 13.02 -18.47 5.34
C PRO A 36 12.42 -17.18 4.80
N ASP A 37 11.33 -16.82 5.38
CA ASP A 37 10.47 -15.63 5.23
C ASP A 37 10.96 -14.68 4.13
N ASN A 38 10.36 -14.77 2.93
CA ASN A 38 10.72 -13.88 1.85
C ASN A 38 10.33 -12.46 2.27
N ASP A 39 11.31 -11.71 2.74
CA ASP A 39 11.17 -10.41 3.41
C ASP A 39 10.83 -9.28 2.43
N THR A 40 10.10 -9.64 1.36
CA THR A 40 9.68 -8.70 0.33
C THR A 40 8.60 -7.77 0.87
N ALA A 41 8.87 -6.48 0.82
CA ALA A 41 7.90 -5.44 1.11
C ALA A 41 7.62 -4.61 -0.14
N VAL A 42 6.48 -3.89 -0.15
CA VAL A 42 6.09 -3.01 -1.24
C VAL A 42 5.90 -1.59 -0.70
N ILE A 43 6.52 -0.63 -1.38
CA ILE A 43 6.22 0.79 -1.22
C ILE A 43 5.47 1.23 -2.47
N MET A 44 4.20 1.58 -2.31
CA MET A 44 3.36 2.10 -3.38
C MET A 44 3.35 3.62 -3.29
N ILE A 45 3.84 4.28 -4.33
CA ILE A 45 3.80 5.73 -4.47
C ILE A 45 2.58 6.07 -5.32
N TRP A 46 1.55 6.63 -4.68
CA TRP A 46 0.34 7.06 -5.34
C TRP A 46 0.41 8.55 -5.67
N LEU A 47 0.33 8.87 -6.96
CA LEU A 47 0.36 10.24 -7.48
C LEU A 47 -1.07 10.63 -7.91
N PRO A 48 -1.89 11.17 -7.01
CA PRO A 48 -3.19 11.69 -7.39
C PRO A 48 -3.05 12.98 -8.21
N GLY A 49 -4.10 13.35 -8.92
CA GLY A 49 -4.06 14.53 -9.78
C GLY A 49 -3.51 14.28 -11.19
N GLY A 50 -3.11 13.03 -11.47
CA GLY A 50 -2.84 12.54 -12.82
C GLY A 50 -1.71 13.27 -13.55
N PRO A 51 -0.45 13.17 -13.12
CA PRO A 51 0.66 13.67 -13.94
C PRO A 51 0.58 13.04 -15.33
N PRO A 52 0.61 13.83 -16.43
CA PRO A 52 0.40 13.32 -17.76
C PRO A 52 1.51 12.34 -18.15
N HIS A 53 1.15 11.19 -18.70
CA HIS A 53 2.16 10.20 -19.11
C HIS A 53 3.08 10.76 -20.21
N MET A 54 2.55 11.58 -21.13
CA MET A 54 3.32 12.21 -22.21
C MET A 54 4.32 13.26 -21.73
N GLU A 55 4.18 13.75 -20.51
CA GLU A 55 5.11 14.70 -19.88
C GLU A 55 5.97 14.07 -18.78
N THR A 56 5.95 12.73 -18.65
CA THR A 56 6.73 12.02 -17.63
C THR A 56 7.52 10.85 -18.23
N TYR A 57 6.90 9.68 -18.38
CA TYR A 57 7.58 8.43 -18.74
C TYR A 57 7.22 7.89 -20.13
N ASP A 58 6.22 8.46 -20.80
CA ASP A 58 5.77 8.03 -22.12
C ASP A 58 5.73 9.23 -23.07
N MET A 59 6.89 9.88 -23.20
CA MET A 59 7.08 11.02 -24.09
C MET A 59 6.76 10.63 -25.53
N LYS A 60 6.16 11.54 -26.29
CA LYS A 60 5.75 11.35 -27.70
C LYS A 60 6.45 12.40 -28.60
N PRO A 61 7.81 12.39 -28.71
CA PRO A 61 8.55 13.46 -29.38
C PRO A 61 8.19 13.62 -30.86
N ASP A 62 7.77 12.54 -31.51
CA ASP A 62 7.40 12.53 -32.93
C ASP A 62 5.89 12.79 -33.16
N ALA A 63 5.12 13.01 -32.10
CA ALA A 63 3.71 13.35 -32.23
C ALA A 63 3.53 14.82 -32.67
N PRO A 64 2.37 15.18 -33.28
CA PRO A 64 2.02 16.57 -33.50
C PRO A 64 2.12 17.39 -32.22
N SER A 65 2.43 18.67 -32.32
CA SER A 65 2.72 19.57 -31.19
C SER A 65 1.59 19.59 -30.13
N GLU A 66 0.36 19.38 -30.56
CA GLU A 66 -0.83 19.31 -29.69
C GLU A 66 -0.82 18.07 -28.76
N TRP A 67 -0.02 17.05 -29.10
CA TRP A 67 0.07 15.78 -28.37
C TRP A 67 1.46 15.50 -27.78
N ALA A 68 2.48 16.27 -28.17
CA ALA A 68 3.86 16.01 -27.78
C ALA A 68 4.17 16.39 -26.32
N GLY A 69 3.29 17.16 -25.67
CA GLY A 69 3.57 17.74 -24.35
C GLY A 69 4.53 18.95 -24.41
N ALA A 70 4.68 19.64 -23.27
CA ALA A 70 5.50 20.85 -23.19
C ALA A 70 6.98 20.57 -22.92
N PHE A 71 7.29 19.42 -22.29
CA PHE A 71 8.65 19.09 -21.87
C PHE A 71 9.40 18.24 -22.90
N LYS A 72 10.73 18.29 -22.82
CA LYS A 72 11.62 17.57 -23.74
C LYS A 72 12.00 16.20 -23.19
N PRO A 73 12.14 15.19 -24.06
CA PRO A 73 12.69 13.91 -23.65
C PRO A 73 14.20 14.00 -23.44
N ILE A 74 14.70 13.26 -22.48
CA ILE A 74 16.13 12.96 -22.29
C ILE A 74 16.37 11.47 -22.38
N HIS A 75 17.51 11.08 -22.94
CA HIS A 75 17.93 9.69 -22.99
C HIS A 75 18.23 9.14 -21.61
N THR A 76 17.86 7.88 -21.40
CA THR A 76 18.20 7.16 -20.18
C THR A 76 19.47 6.32 -20.38
N ASN A 77 19.91 5.63 -19.32
CA ASN A 77 20.99 4.64 -19.41
C ASN A 77 20.56 3.33 -20.11
N VAL A 78 19.30 3.23 -20.57
CA VAL A 78 18.78 2.09 -21.36
C VAL A 78 18.37 2.59 -22.73
N PRO A 79 19.01 2.09 -23.82
CA PRO A 79 18.64 2.48 -25.19
C PRO A 79 17.16 2.25 -25.48
N GLY A 80 16.50 3.25 -26.10
CA GLY A 80 15.09 3.19 -26.47
C GLY A 80 14.11 3.52 -25.34
N ILE A 81 14.61 3.92 -24.17
CA ILE A 81 13.80 4.47 -23.10
C ILE A 81 14.18 5.92 -22.89
N ASP A 82 13.25 6.82 -23.19
CA ASP A 82 13.38 8.24 -22.90
C ASP A 82 12.36 8.66 -21.84
N VAL A 83 12.74 9.63 -21.03
CA VAL A 83 11.90 10.20 -19.97
C VAL A 83 11.97 11.71 -20.00
N CYS A 84 11.07 12.38 -19.28
CA CYS A 84 11.04 13.83 -19.19
C CYS A 84 12.36 14.43 -18.67
N GLU A 85 12.76 15.57 -19.22
CA GLU A 85 13.97 16.32 -18.79
C GLU A 85 13.99 16.67 -17.29
N HIS A 86 12.83 16.73 -16.65
CA HIS A 86 12.70 16.95 -15.20
C HIS A 86 12.92 15.70 -14.35
N LEU A 87 13.20 14.54 -15.00
CA LEU A 87 13.46 13.26 -14.32
C LEU A 87 14.90 12.76 -14.51
N PRO A 88 15.94 13.62 -14.34
CA PRO A 88 17.34 13.26 -14.64
C PRO A 88 17.89 12.13 -13.76
N LEU A 89 17.38 11.98 -12.53
CA LEU A 89 17.78 10.88 -11.65
C LEU A 89 17.16 9.56 -12.08
N HIS A 90 15.92 9.57 -12.58
CA HIS A 90 15.28 8.40 -13.15
C HIS A 90 15.95 7.96 -14.46
N ALA A 91 16.38 8.92 -15.27
CA ALA A 91 17.12 8.61 -16.49
C ALA A 91 18.42 7.81 -16.21
N LYS A 92 19.09 8.08 -15.10
CA LYS A 92 20.34 7.40 -14.70
C LYS A 92 20.13 5.96 -14.19
N ILE A 93 18.93 5.59 -13.82
CA ILE A 93 18.60 4.31 -13.20
C ILE A 93 17.52 3.53 -13.94
N ALA A 94 17.30 3.82 -15.22
CA ALA A 94 16.25 3.15 -16.00
C ALA A 94 16.45 1.63 -16.10
N ASP A 95 17.67 1.14 -15.95
CA ASP A 95 18.00 -0.28 -15.83
C ASP A 95 17.50 -0.94 -14.52
N LYS A 96 16.99 -0.16 -13.57
CA LYS A 96 16.51 -0.64 -12.27
C LYS A 96 14.99 -0.68 -12.15
N TYR A 97 14.24 -0.19 -13.12
CA TYR A 97 12.78 -0.16 -13.08
C TYR A 97 12.14 -0.63 -14.39
N THR A 98 10.88 -0.98 -14.32
CA THR A 98 10.07 -1.36 -15.48
C THR A 98 9.01 -0.31 -15.74
N LEU A 99 8.86 0.11 -17.01
CA LEU A 99 7.79 0.99 -17.46
C LEU A 99 6.66 0.16 -18.07
N ILE A 100 5.46 0.28 -17.53
CA ILE A 100 4.25 -0.35 -18.08
C ILE A 100 3.39 0.75 -18.68
N ARG A 101 3.55 1.02 -19.97
CA ARG A 101 2.86 2.10 -20.69
C ARG A 101 1.44 1.74 -21.15
N SER A 102 1.08 0.47 -21.07
CA SER A 102 -0.22 -0.06 -21.54
C SER A 102 -1.31 -0.08 -20.47
N VAL A 103 -1.07 0.52 -19.29
CA VAL A 103 -2.09 0.60 -18.23
C VAL A 103 -3.18 1.58 -18.68
N ALA A 104 -4.40 1.07 -18.80
CA ALA A 104 -5.55 1.85 -19.25
C ALA A 104 -6.83 1.40 -18.52
N HIS A 105 -7.84 2.26 -18.54
CA HIS A 105 -9.19 1.97 -18.07
C HIS A 105 -10.23 2.74 -18.90
N ASN A 106 -11.51 2.36 -18.77
CA ASN A 106 -12.62 2.93 -19.54
C ASN A 106 -13.50 3.89 -18.72
N PHE A 107 -13.00 4.41 -17.60
CA PHE A 107 -13.75 5.29 -16.72
C PHE A 107 -13.40 6.74 -17.00
N ALA A 108 -14.40 7.58 -17.22
CA ALA A 108 -14.21 9.02 -17.39
C ALA A 108 -14.08 9.76 -16.05
N ASP A 109 -14.66 9.21 -14.98
CA ASP A 109 -14.60 9.79 -13.63
C ASP A 109 -13.29 9.45 -12.92
N HIS A 110 -12.76 10.41 -12.16
CA HIS A 110 -11.54 10.21 -11.36
C HIS A 110 -11.66 9.03 -10.38
N GLY A 111 -12.83 8.88 -9.74
CA GLY A 111 -13.10 7.80 -8.81
C GLY A 111 -13.05 6.43 -9.47
N GLY A 112 -13.58 6.30 -10.69
CA GLY A 112 -13.53 5.06 -11.45
C GLY A 112 -12.11 4.62 -11.76
N GLY A 113 -11.27 5.52 -12.27
CA GLY A 113 -9.86 5.27 -12.54
C GLY A 113 -9.07 4.94 -11.27
N HIS A 114 -9.29 5.69 -10.20
CA HIS A 114 -8.70 5.47 -8.89
C HIS A 114 -8.99 4.06 -8.34
N LYS A 115 -10.27 3.68 -8.29
CA LYS A 115 -10.72 2.38 -7.82
C LYS A 115 -10.15 1.24 -8.68
N ARG A 116 -10.19 1.40 -10.01
CA ARG A 116 -9.65 0.40 -10.94
C ARG A 116 -8.17 0.14 -10.68
N PHE A 117 -7.39 1.20 -10.51
CA PHE A 117 -5.96 1.09 -10.26
C PHE A 117 -5.67 0.44 -8.91
N LEU A 118 -6.31 0.90 -7.84
CA LEU A 118 -6.00 0.43 -6.47
C LEU A 118 -6.44 -1.00 -6.20
N THR A 119 -7.51 -1.46 -6.86
CA THR A 119 -8.13 -2.76 -6.58
C THR A 119 -7.88 -3.81 -7.67
N GLY A 120 -7.50 -3.36 -8.89
CA GLY A 120 -7.37 -4.21 -10.05
C GLY A 120 -8.72 -4.69 -10.63
N ARG A 121 -9.84 -4.15 -10.14
CA ARG A 121 -11.20 -4.53 -10.55
C ARG A 121 -12.00 -3.33 -11.03
N ASP A 122 -12.94 -3.57 -11.94
CA ASP A 122 -13.87 -2.54 -12.36
C ASP A 122 -14.80 -2.23 -11.19
N PRO A 123 -14.93 -0.94 -10.80
CA PRO A 123 -15.79 -0.56 -9.70
C PRO A 123 -17.26 -0.75 -10.05
N GLN A 124 -18.09 -1.06 -9.05
CA GLN A 124 -19.55 -1.12 -9.20
C GLN A 124 -20.14 0.27 -9.43
N SER A 125 -19.58 1.26 -8.74
CA SER A 125 -19.87 2.67 -8.99
C SER A 125 -18.59 3.39 -9.41
N PRO A 126 -18.56 4.02 -10.60
CA PRO A 126 -17.37 4.74 -11.07
C PRO A 126 -17.15 6.08 -10.37
N VAL A 127 -18.11 6.56 -9.59
CA VAL A 127 -18.04 7.83 -8.86
C VAL A 127 -17.60 7.64 -7.41
N GLY A 128 -16.99 8.67 -6.83
CA GLY A 128 -16.50 8.66 -5.44
C GLY A 128 -15.21 7.88 -5.28
N PHE A 129 -14.61 7.97 -4.10
CA PHE A 129 -13.28 7.42 -3.80
C PHE A 129 -13.32 6.21 -2.86
N GLU A 130 -14.46 5.86 -2.33
CA GLU A 130 -14.61 4.64 -1.52
C GLU A 130 -14.54 3.40 -2.41
N ASN A 131 -13.65 2.47 -2.07
CA ASN A 131 -13.46 1.25 -2.86
C ASN A 131 -14.58 0.24 -2.62
N ASP A 132 -15.12 -0.30 -3.70
CA ASP A 132 -16.07 -1.43 -3.69
C ASP A 132 -15.35 -2.77 -3.42
N TYR A 133 -14.05 -2.81 -3.69
CA TYR A 133 -13.18 -3.97 -3.51
C TYR A 133 -11.98 -3.60 -2.63
N PRO A 134 -11.37 -4.59 -1.96
CA PRO A 134 -10.19 -4.33 -1.15
C PRO A 134 -9.03 -3.78 -2.00
N MET A 135 -8.37 -2.77 -1.48
CA MET A 135 -7.10 -2.30 -2.00
C MET A 135 -6.01 -3.37 -1.78
N VAL A 136 -5.04 -3.44 -2.68
CA VAL A 136 -3.98 -4.45 -2.65
C VAL A 136 -3.23 -4.51 -1.32
N GLY A 137 -2.99 -3.38 -0.65
CA GLY A 137 -2.35 -3.32 0.67
C GLY A 137 -3.15 -4.03 1.75
N SER A 138 -4.48 -3.90 1.72
CA SER A 138 -5.38 -4.63 2.62
C SER A 138 -5.37 -6.13 2.35
N MET A 139 -5.28 -6.55 1.09
CA MET A 139 -5.12 -7.96 0.73
C MET A 139 -3.81 -8.53 1.27
N VAL A 140 -2.69 -7.79 1.10
CA VAL A 140 -1.38 -8.18 1.65
C VAL A 140 -1.44 -8.25 3.17
N SER A 141 -2.06 -7.27 3.83
CA SER A 141 -2.25 -7.28 5.28
C SER A 141 -2.99 -8.53 5.75
N LYS A 142 -4.07 -8.92 5.05
CA LYS A 142 -4.83 -10.14 5.36
C LYS A 142 -4.01 -11.41 5.21
N VAL A 143 -3.27 -11.55 4.11
CA VAL A 143 -2.44 -12.72 3.83
C VAL A 143 -1.28 -12.84 4.82
N ARG A 144 -0.69 -11.71 5.21
CA ARG A 144 0.47 -11.64 6.13
C ARG A 144 0.09 -11.39 7.58
N ASP A 145 -1.17 -11.52 7.93
CA ASP A 145 -1.66 -11.24 9.30
C ASP A 145 -0.96 -12.06 10.40
N ARG A 146 -0.52 -13.27 10.07
CA ARG A 146 0.22 -14.14 10.98
C ARG A 146 1.65 -13.69 11.26
N ILE A 147 2.20 -12.81 10.41
CA ILE A 147 3.57 -12.30 10.54
C ILE A 147 3.53 -11.07 11.45
N LYS A 148 3.98 -11.23 12.69
CA LYS A 148 4.04 -10.14 13.68
C LYS A 148 5.45 -9.57 13.73
N ARG A 149 5.64 -8.34 13.26
CA ARG A 149 6.96 -7.69 13.16
C ARG A 149 7.08 -6.39 13.95
N GLY A 150 6.23 -6.14 14.92
CA GLY A 150 6.29 -4.93 15.77
C GLY A 150 5.71 -3.66 15.12
N VAL A 151 5.62 -3.60 13.79
CA VAL A 151 4.96 -2.51 13.03
C VAL A 151 3.72 -3.04 12.31
N PRO A 152 2.76 -2.17 11.94
CA PRO A 152 1.59 -2.60 11.15
C PRO A 152 2.02 -3.18 9.81
N ASN A 153 1.37 -4.27 9.37
CA ASN A 153 1.64 -4.88 8.07
C ASN A 153 1.31 -3.95 6.89
N TYR A 154 0.31 -3.08 7.08
CA TYR A 154 -0.09 -2.10 6.08
C TYR A 154 -0.15 -0.70 6.70
N VAL A 155 0.59 0.23 6.13
CA VAL A 155 0.63 1.65 6.54
C VAL A 155 0.29 2.51 5.34
N CYS A 156 -0.49 3.56 5.55
CA CYS A 156 -0.79 4.57 4.53
C CYS A 156 -0.46 5.97 5.03
N GLY A 157 0.45 6.64 4.34
CA GLY A 157 0.85 8.01 4.62
C GLY A 157 0.12 8.99 3.71
N THR A 158 -0.63 9.93 4.30
CA THR A 158 -1.37 10.98 3.59
C THR A 158 -1.08 12.36 4.19
N ASP A 159 -1.45 13.42 3.46
CA ASP A 159 -1.33 14.79 3.97
C ASP A 159 -2.50 15.21 4.87
N GLY A 160 -3.58 14.45 4.87
CA GLY A 160 -4.77 14.70 5.67
C GLY A 160 -5.87 15.48 4.97
N GLY A 161 -5.68 15.91 3.73
CA GLY A 161 -6.70 16.65 2.98
C GLY A 161 -8.00 15.87 2.81
N ARG A 162 -7.90 14.54 2.66
CA ARG A 162 -9.04 13.62 2.54
C ARG A 162 -9.05 12.53 3.62
N SER A 163 -8.51 12.82 4.80
CA SER A 163 -8.26 11.82 5.85
C SER A 163 -9.46 10.95 6.20
N HIS A 164 -10.68 11.51 6.13
CA HIS A 164 -11.93 10.79 6.41
C HIS A 164 -12.35 9.84 5.27
N ILE A 165 -11.83 10.04 4.05
CA ILE A 165 -12.12 9.19 2.88
C ILE A 165 -10.95 8.21 2.64
N ASP A 166 -9.72 8.63 2.89
CA ASP A 166 -8.53 7.88 2.52
C ASP A 166 -8.47 6.48 3.15
N VAL A 167 -8.98 6.32 4.37
CA VAL A 167 -9.08 5.00 5.00
C VAL A 167 -9.96 4.03 4.20
N TYR A 168 -10.96 4.53 3.48
CA TYR A 168 -11.84 3.73 2.62
C TYR A 168 -11.29 3.59 1.21
N SER A 169 -10.65 4.64 0.67
CA SER A 169 -9.96 4.61 -0.62
C SER A 169 -8.80 3.61 -0.63
N PHE A 170 -8.03 3.58 0.45
CA PHE A 170 -6.91 2.65 0.63
C PHE A 170 -7.28 1.46 1.53
N GLY A 171 -8.55 1.24 1.75
CA GLY A 171 -9.07 0.37 2.78
C GLY A 171 -9.41 -1.04 2.32
N SER A 172 -10.07 -1.73 3.24
CA SER A 172 -10.30 -3.17 3.19
C SER A 172 -11.58 -3.57 2.47
N SER A 173 -12.52 -2.66 2.23
CA SER A 173 -13.85 -3.00 1.74
C SER A 173 -14.42 -4.20 2.54
N TYR A 174 -14.82 -5.28 1.86
CA TYR A 174 -15.42 -6.46 2.48
C TYR A 174 -14.43 -7.36 3.29
N LEU A 175 -13.13 -7.09 3.29
CA LEU A 175 -12.17 -7.84 4.13
C LEU A 175 -12.25 -7.46 5.61
N GLY A 176 -12.96 -6.38 5.91
CA GLY A 176 -13.21 -5.92 7.27
C GLY A 176 -12.15 -4.98 7.85
N PRO A 177 -12.50 -4.24 8.90
CA PRO A 177 -11.69 -3.16 9.45
C PRO A 177 -10.31 -3.58 10.00
N SER A 178 -10.11 -4.86 10.34
CA SER A 178 -8.82 -5.39 10.80
C SER A 178 -7.71 -5.31 9.76
N THR A 179 -8.06 -5.14 8.49
CA THR A 179 -7.12 -5.03 7.38
C THR A 179 -7.03 -3.62 6.79
N HIS A 180 -7.67 -2.63 7.43
CA HIS A 180 -7.46 -1.22 7.10
C HIS A 180 -5.99 -0.82 7.30
N PRO A 181 -5.50 0.17 6.54
CA PRO A 181 -4.17 0.72 6.76
C PRO A 181 -4.07 1.41 8.14
N PHE A 182 -2.90 1.34 8.74
CA PHE A 182 -2.53 2.26 9.80
C PHE A 182 -2.25 3.62 9.15
N MET A 183 -3.11 4.60 9.43
CA MET A 183 -3.03 5.91 8.82
C MET A 183 -1.96 6.78 9.49
N VAL A 184 -1.05 7.32 8.71
CA VAL A 184 -0.06 8.33 9.10
C VAL A 184 -0.41 9.62 8.40
N ILE A 185 -1.06 10.51 9.13
CA ILE A 185 -1.61 11.75 8.58
C ILE A 185 -0.68 12.91 8.91
N GLY A 186 -0.48 13.81 7.94
CA GLY A 186 0.26 15.03 8.10
C GLY A 186 1.59 15.07 7.35
N ASP A 187 2.35 16.11 7.62
CA ASP A 187 3.61 16.42 6.93
C ASP A 187 4.84 16.03 7.75
N PRO A 188 5.55 14.95 7.38
CA PRO A 188 6.76 14.53 8.09
C PRO A 188 7.95 15.47 7.95
N SER A 189 7.89 16.48 7.09
CA SER A 189 8.94 17.49 6.95
C SER A 189 8.84 18.59 8.00
N MET A 190 7.67 18.79 8.60
CA MET A 190 7.41 19.85 9.54
C MET A 190 8.06 19.59 10.91
N PRO A 191 8.62 20.64 11.52
CA PRO A 191 9.07 20.54 12.90
C PRO A 191 7.93 20.13 13.84
N GLY A 192 8.19 19.13 14.66
CA GLY A 192 7.17 18.65 15.62
C GLY A 192 6.18 17.64 15.05
N PHE A 193 6.33 17.20 13.79
CA PHE A 193 5.56 16.06 13.27
C PHE A 193 5.67 14.87 14.21
N LYS A 194 4.54 14.31 14.57
CA LYS A 194 4.43 13.11 15.42
C LYS A 194 3.30 12.25 14.91
N VAL A 195 3.57 10.97 14.78
CA VAL A 195 2.52 9.99 14.54
C VAL A 195 1.73 9.83 15.84
N GLN A 196 0.42 10.08 15.75
CA GLN A 196 -0.46 9.99 16.91
C GLN A 196 -0.59 8.55 17.41
N ASN A 197 -0.87 8.42 18.70
CA ASN A 197 -1.16 7.12 19.33
C ASN A 197 -0.02 6.08 19.26
N LEU A 198 1.23 6.50 19.12
CA LEU A 198 2.39 5.62 19.27
C LEU A 198 2.94 5.60 20.71
N LYS A 199 2.44 6.47 21.57
CA LYS A 199 2.75 6.49 23.00
C LYS A 199 1.46 6.66 23.79
N PRO A 200 1.31 5.97 24.91
CA PRO A 200 0.28 6.31 25.86
C PRO A 200 0.44 7.77 26.34
N SER A 201 -0.65 8.42 26.64
CA SER A 201 -0.58 9.75 27.24
C SER A 201 0.16 9.69 28.59
N PRO A 202 0.90 10.73 28.99
CA PRO A 202 1.61 10.76 30.27
C PRO A 202 0.68 10.36 31.42
N GLY A 203 1.14 9.51 32.31
CA GLY A 203 0.35 8.95 33.42
C GLY A 203 -0.66 7.87 33.05
N THR A 204 -0.73 7.48 31.77
CA THR A 204 -1.61 6.39 31.32
C THR A 204 -0.89 5.05 31.31
N GLU A 205 0.44 5.05 31.16
CA GLU A 205 1.25 3.81 31.09
C GLU A 205 1.07 2.95 32.34
N GLU A 206 1.18 3.56 33.52
CA GLU A 206 1.00 2.86 34.81
C GLU A 206 -0.41 2.30 35.00
N ARG A 207 -1.42 2.96 34.44
CA ARG A 207 -2.83 2.59 34.58
C ARG A 207 -3.34 1.68 33.46
N LEU A 208 -2.51 1.41 32.46
CA LEU A 208 -2.91 0.60 31.29
C LEU A 208 -3.28 -0.83 31.67
N PRO A 209 -2.51 -1.55 32.52
CA PRO A 209 -2.86 -2.90 32.96
C PRO A 209 -4.22 -2.94 33.67
N ASP A 210 -4.47 -2.01 34.58
CA ASP A 210 -5.73 -1.93 35.31
C ASP A 210 -6.92 -1.64 34.41
N ARG A 211 -6.75 -0.76 33.44
CA ARG A 211 -7.77 -0.46 32.43
C ARG A 211 -8.09 -1.66 31.56
N LEU A 212 -7.08 -2.42 31.14
CA LEU A 212 -7.28 -3.64 30.36
C LEU A 212 -7.97 -4.73 31.17
N ALA A 213 -7.59 -4.89 32.47
CA ALA A 213 -8.24 -5.81 33.37
C ALA A 213 -9.71 -5.43 33.65
N LEU A 214 -9.99 -4.14 33.79
CA LEU A 214 -11.36 -3.63 33.93
C LEU A 214 -12.17 -3.87 32.63
N LEU A 215 -11.59 -3.55 31.49
CA LEU A 215 -12.24 -3.74 30.20
C LEU A 215 -12.61 -5.22 29.99
N SER A 216 -11.70 -6.16 30.26
CA SER A 216 -11.96 -7.60 30.14
C SER A 216 -13.08 -8.10 31.05
N LYS A 217 -13.30 -7.42 32.21
CA LYS A 217 -14.43 -7.73 33.11
C LYS A 217 -15.75 -7.15 32.64
N LEU A 218 -15.71 -6.02 31.93
CA LEU A 218 -16.90 -5.32 31.39
C LEU A 218 -17.30 -5.86 30.04
N ASP A 219 -16.34 -6.35 29.26
CA ASP A 219 -16.55 -6.91 27.93
C ASP A 219 -17.12 -8.32 28.05
N ARG A 220 -18.46 -8.37 28.12
CA ARG A 220 -19.25 -9.61 28.23
C ARG A 220 -19.94 -9.95 26.92
N ALA A 221 -19.57 -9.30 25.84
CA ALA A 221 -20.16 -9.55 24.55
C ALA A 221 -19.81 -10.97 24.07
N ASP A 222 -20.84 -11.71 23.71
CA ASP A 222 -20.69 -13.07 23.17
C ASP A 222 -20.15 -12.96 21.73
N PRO A 223 -18.95 -13.51 21.43
CA PRO A 223 -18.37 -13.49 20.08
C PRO A 223 -19.29 -14.13 19.01
N SER A 224 -20.23 -15.01 19.41
CA SER A 224 -21.19 -15.62 18.50
C SER A 224 -22.17 -14.62 17.88
N HIS A 225 -22.35 -13.45 18.50
CA HIS A 225 -23.18 -12.36 18.00
C HIS A 225 -22.45 -11.39 17.08
N ASP A 226 -21.14 -11.57 16.86
CA ASP A 226 -20.33 -10.71 15.98
C ASP A 226 -20.51 -11.08 14.50
N ILE A 227 -21.74 -10.98 14.00
CA ILE A 227 -22.10 -11.33 12.62
C ILE A 227 -21.33 -10.48 11.59
N THR A 228 -20.97 -9.25 11.96
CA THR A 228 -20.27 -8.31 11.08
C THR A 228 -18.75 -8.38 11.20
N GLY A 229 -18.21 -9.09 12.19
CA GLY A 229 -16.79 -9.14 12.49
C GLY A 229 -16.22 -7.83 13.08
N GLN A 230 -17.07 -6.86 13.45
CA GLN A 230 -16.62 -5.57 13.97
C GLN A 230 -16.03 -5.68 15.36
N MET A 231 -16.59 -6.53 16.23
CA MET A 231 -16.09 -6.76 17.58
C MET A 231 -14.72 -7.43 17.52
N SER A 232 -14.61 -8.49 16.73
CA SER A 232 -13.34 -9.18 16.48
C SER A 232 -12.28 -8.26 15.88
N ALA A 233 -12.68 -7.35 14.97
CA ALA A 233 -11.78 -6.33 14.41
C ALA A 233 -11.33 -5.30 15.46
N MET A 234 -12.23 -4.90 16.35
CA MET A 234 -11.89 -4.01 17.49
C MET A 234 -10.86 -4.65 18.41
N ASP A 235 -11.06 -5.91 18.78
CA ASP A 235 -10.13 -6.67 19.64
C ASP A 235 -8.78 -6.86 18.95
N TYR A 236 -8.81 -7.19 17.66
CA TYR A 236 -7.61 -7.28 16.84
C TYR A 236 -6.84 -5.96 16.83
N ASN A 237 -7.50 -4.85 16.48
CA ASN A 237 -6.88 -3.53 16.41
C ASN A 237 -6.36 -3.07 17.78
N ARG A 238 -7.09 -3.38 18.87
CA ARG A 238 -6.65 -3.13 20.24
C ARG A 238 -5.38 -3.90 20.57
N SER A 239 -5.35 -5.20 20.28
CA SER A 239 -4.17 -6.04 20.54
C SER A 239 -2.96 -5.57 19.72
N ARG A 240 -3.17 -5.16 18.49
CA ARG A 240 -2.13 -4.58 17.62
C ARG A 240 -1.65 -3.24 18.14
N GLY A 241 -2.55 -2.36 18.56
CA GLY A 241 -2.20 -1.09 19.21
C GLY A 241 -1.33 -1.31 20.44
N LEU A 242 -1.70 -2.25 21.31
CA LEU A 242 -0.90 -2.59 22.49
C LEU A 242 0.49 -3.13 22.11
N SER A 243 0.59 -3.94 21.07
CA SER A 243 1.88 -4.45 20.60
C SER A 243 2.80 -3.34 20.07
N LEU A 244 2.22 -2.28 19.47
CA LEU A 244 2.99 -1.11 19.02
C LEU A 244 3.57 -0.31 20.21
N PHE A 245 2.86 -0.29 21.34
CA PHE A 245 3.38 0.35 22.56
C PHE A 245 4.47 -0.47 23.24
N ALA A 246 4.43 -1.79 23.09
CA ALA A 246 5.33 -2.70 23.77
C ALA A 246 6.76 -2.72 23.20
N THR A 247 6.97 -2.23 22.00
CA THR A 247 8.27 -2.26 21.33
C THR A 247 8.79 -0.86 20.98
N ASP A 248 10.06 -0.60 21.31
CA ASP A 248 10.74 0.63 20.89
C ASP A 248 10.96 0.67 19.39
N ASP A 249 10.97 -0.46 18.71
CA ASP A 249 11.26 -0.56 17.30
C ASP A 249 10.20 0.12 16.42
N ALA A 250 8.91 -0.02 16.78
CA ALA A 250 7.86 0.72 16.11
C ALA A 250 8.06 2.23 16.24
N ARG A 251 8.32 2.70 17.45
CA ARG A 251 8.56 4.14 17.69
C ARG A 251 9.75 4.66 16.89
N LYS A 252 10.86 3.92 16.87
CA LYS A 252 12.06 4.26 16.12
C LYS A 252 11.78 4.31 14.61
N ALA A 253 10.98 3.37 14.09
CA ALA A 253 10.63 3.34 12.68
C ALA A 253 9.90 4.62 12.22
N PHE A 254 9.01 5.16 13.07
CA PHE A 254 8.27 6.39 12.79
C PHE A 254 9.04 7.68 13.10
N ASP A 255 10.18 7.60 13.76
CA ASP A 255 10.97 8.77 14.18
C ASP A 255 12.04 9.13 13.15
N LEU A 256 11.76 10.12 12.31
CA LEU A 256 12.69 10.63 11.30
C LEU A 256 13.82 11.47 11.90
N SER A 257 13.73 11.88 13.15
CA SER A 257 14.80 12.70 13.78
C SER A 257 16.07 11.89 14.01
N SER A 258 15.97 10.56 14.03
CA SER A 258 17.09 9.64 14.13
C SER A 258 17.91 9.50 12.85
N GLU A 259 17.40 10.00 11.71
CA GLU A 259 18.12 9.94 10.44
C GLU A 259 19.12 11.08 10.30
N PRO A 260 20.30 10.82 9.70
CA PRO A 260 21.28 11.86 9.41
C PRO A 260 20.68 12.99 8.56
N GLN A 261 21.02 14.24 8.91
CA GLN A 261 20.47 15.41 8.21
C GLN A 261 20.74 15.36 6.69
N GLY A 262 21.96 14.98 6.27
CA GLY A 262 22.29 14.87 4.84
C GLY A 262 21.47 13.82 4.09
N LEU A 263 21.01 12.75 4.78
CA LEU A 263 20.11 11.78 4.17
C LEU A 263 18.70 12.34 4.03
N ARG A 264 18.21 13.05 5.03
CA ARG A 264 16.92 13.74 4.99
C ARG A 264 16.85 14.76 3.86
N GLU A 265 17.93 15.53 3.71
CA GLU A 265 18.08 16.51 2.62
C GLU A 265 18.14 15.85 1.24
N ARG A 266 18.79 14.70 1.12
CA ARG A 266 18.83 13.92 -0.12
C ARG A 266 17.45 13.42 -0.56
N TYR A 267 16.58 13.05 0.39
CA TYR A 267 15.18 12.71 0.10
C TYR A 267 14.34 13.94 -0.21
N GLY A 268 14.77 15.11 0.22
CA GLY A 268 14.07 16.40 0.10
C GLY A 268 13.33 16.75 1.40
N MET A 269 13.58 17.99 1.87
CA MET A 269 12.95 18.54 3.08
C MET A 269 11.56 19.10 2.75
N HIS A 270 10.69 18.25 2.24
CA HIS A 270 9.31 18.53 1.88
C HIS A 270 8.43 17.29 2.16
N PRO A 271 7.08 17.41 2.19
CA PRO A 271 6.18 16.32 2.60
C PRO A 271 6.45 15.00 1.91
N TRP A 272 6.64 15.03 0.60
CA TRP A 272 6.80 13.81 -0.21
C TRP A 272 8.15 13.13 0.02
N GLY A 273 9.23 13.90 0.10
CA GLY A 273 10.56 13.37 0.36
C GLY A 273 10.67 12.71 1.74
N GLN A 274 10.17 13.40 2.77
CA GLN A 274 10.19 12.84 4.12
C GLN A 274 9.21 11.69 4.29
N ARG A 275 8.10 11.67 3.56
CA ARG A 275 7.18 10.52 3.53
C ARG A 275 7.81 9.32 2.84
N ALA A 276 8.60 9.52 1.77
CA ALA A 276 9.35 8.46 1.12
C ALA A 276 10.41 7.85 2.05
N LEU A 277 11.13 8.70 2.80
CA LEU A 277 12.08 8.24 3.81
C LEU A 277 11.39 7.46 4.93
N LEU A 278 10.22 7.94 5.38
CA LEU A 278 9.41 7.22 6.36
C LEU A 278 8.96 5.86 5.84
N ALA A 279 8.47 5.78 4.59
CA ALA A 279 8.06 4.52 3.97
C ALA A 279 9.21 3.50 3.91
N ARG A 280 10.41 3.94 3.56
CA ARG A 280 11.61 3.10 3.61
C ARG A 280 11.84 2.54 5.02
N ARG A 281 11.86 3.38 6.05
CA ARG A 281 12.07 2.98 7.43
C ARG A 281 11.03 1.96 7.92
N LEU A 282 9.77 2.17 7.52
CA LEU A 282 8.69 1.27 7.87
C LEU A 282 8.86 -0.13 7.28
N VAL A 283 9.29 -0.23 6.01
CA VAL A 283 9.56 -1.55 5.41
C VAL A 283 10.80 -2.20 6.01
N GLU A 284 11.83 -1.43 6.33
CA GLU A 284 13.02 -1.92 7.07
C GLU A 284 12.66 -2.44 8.46
N ALA A 285 11.65 -1.84 9.11
CA ALA A 285 11.12 -2.29 10.40
C ALA A 285 10.11 -3.46 10.27
N GLY A 286 9.79 -3.89 9.04
CA GLY A 286 8.95 -5.07 8.80
C GLY A 286 7.53 -4.80 8.32
N ALA A 287 7.16 -3.56 7.98
CA ALA A 287 5.90 -3.33 7.29
C ALA A 287 5.89 -4.04 5.92
N SER A 288 4.82 -4.76 5.62
CA SER A 288 4.73 -5.54 4.38
C SER A 288 4.30 -4.69 3.19
N PHE A 289 3.49 -3.66 3.45
CA PHE A 289 2.98 -2.76 2.42
C PHE A 289 2.88 -1.35 2.97
N VAL A 290 3.44 -0.39 2.26
CA VAL A 290 3.32 1.04 2.59
C VAL A 290 2.80 1.78 1.38
N THR A 291 1.65 2.43 1.52
CA THR A 291 1.15 3.41 0.54
C THR A 291 1.58 4.80 0.97
N MET A 292 2.15 5.55 0.06
CA MET A 292 2.38 6.97 0.25
C MET A 292 1.63 7.76 -0.81
N VAL A 293 0.72 8.61 -0.34
CA VAL A 293 -0.06 9.51 -1.18
C VAL A 293 0.73 10.80 -1.34
N MET A 294 1.03 11.15 -2.57
CA MET A 294 1.73 12.40 -2.91
C MET A 294 0.75 13.44 -3.41
N GLU A 295 -0.24 13.77 -2.59
CA GLU A 295 -1.17 14.84 -2.88
C GLU A 295 -0.53 16.20 -2.58
N ASN A 296 -0.91 17.23 -3.32
CA ASN A 296 -0.46 18.58 -2.99
C ASN A 296 -1.32 19.14 -1.85
N PRO A 297 -0.74 19.44 -0.68
CA PRO A 297 -1.50 19.97 0.45
C PRO A 297 -2.04 21.39 0.23
N SER A 298 -1.73 22.01 -0.89
CA SER A 298 -2.11 23.39 -1.22
C SER A 298 -3.48 23.51 -1.90
N TYR A 299 -4.22 22.43 -2.07
CA TYR A 299 -5.56 22.45 -2.66
C TYR A 299 -6.65 22.19 -1.62
#